data_5afd5d5c892bd292c6be2fee9bfea85a
#
_entry.id   5afd5d5c892bd292c6be2fee9bfea85a
#
_cell.length_a   1.000
_cell.length_b   1.000
_cell.length_c   1.000
_cell.angle_alpha   90.00
_cell.angle_beta   90.00
_cell.angle_gamma   90.00
#
_symmetry.space_group_name_H-M   'P 1'
#
loop_
_entity.id
_entity.type
_entity.pdbx_description
1 polymer ?
#
loop_
_entity_poly.entity_id
_entity_poly.type
_entity_poly.pdbx_seq_one_letter_code
_entity_poly.pdbx_strand_id
1 'polypeptide(L)'
;MKTFFLVGNSEKEGIKNALIKLEKEINIRGGICYKSFGYIQLKDFPSVDCVITLGGDGTLIRAARDISHLGIPIIGINMGHLGYLTSINKAKDISYMVDILINDEYFIENRMMISATVIREGKEFKTLTALNEAVITRREVLKTLRCNVYIEGDFLNEYSSDGIIVSTPTGSTAYNLSAGGPIIEPSSKMMLITPICPHALSQRSIVLSSSKVIHISFSDRIKSARELVVDGDESVSLENNDVVELRESEIFAGLIKLKKGSFLDNIRNKMNRI
;
A
#
# COMPACT_ATOMS: atom_id res chain seq x y z
N MET A 1 -3.70 25.79 -16.03
CA MET A 1 -3.20 26.11 -14.66
C MET A 1 -3.34 24.85 -13.85
N LYS A 2 -2.26 24.36 -13.23
CA LYS A 2 -2.25 23.08 -12.49
C LYS A 2 -2.59 23.30 -11.02
N THR A 3 -3.33 22.37 -10.48
CA THR A 3 -3.78 22.39 -9.09
C THR A 3 -3.24 21.17 -8.35
N PHE A 4 -2.65 21.40 -7.19
CA PHE A 4 -1.99 20.37 -6.40
C PHE A 4 -2.56 20.27 -4.99
N PHE A 5 -2.61 19.06 -4.44
CA PHE A 5 -2.90 18.83 -3.04
C PHE A 5 -1.64 18.33 -2.33
N LEU A 6 -1.17 19.06 -1.34
CA LEU A 6 0.05 18.78 -0.61
C LEU A 6 -0.28 18.10 0.72
N VAL A 7 0.27 16.91 0.96
CA VAL A 7 0.08 16.15 2.19
C VAL A 7 1.41 16.00 2.92
N GLY A 8 1.49 16.54 4.13
CA GLY A 8 2.69 16.42 4.97
C GLY A 8 2.48 15.52 6.19
N ASN A 9 3.47 14.68 6.52
CA ASN A 9 3.47 13.97 7.80
C ASN A 9 3.87 14.94 8.92
N SER A 10 2.92 15.31 9.79
CA SER A 10 3.12 16.29 10.87
C SER A 10 4.14 15.86 11.93
N GLU A 11 4.41 14.56 12.05
CA GLU A 11 5.34 14.00 13.05
C GLU A 11 6.82 14.13 12.64
N LYS A 12 7.09 14.41 11.35
CA LYS A 12 8.47 14.54 10.87
C LYS A 12 8.95 15.98 10.91
N GLU A 13 10.13 16.15 11.49
CA GLU A 13 10.81 17.44 11.51
C GLU A 13 11.12 17.95 10.09
N GLY A 14 11.01 19.27 9.90
CA GLY A 14 11.31 19.91 8.62
C GLY A 14 10.18 19.85 7.57
N ILE A 15 9.11 19.07 7.77
CA ILE A 15 7.99 18.95 6.81
C ILE A 15 7.32 20.30 6.57
N LYS A 16 7.09 21.10 7.61
CA LYS A 16 6.45 22.42 7.47
C LYS A 16 7.26 23.35 6.55
N ASN A 17 8.57 23.38 6.72
CA ASN A 17 9.47 24.18 5.88
C ASN A 17 9.52 23.67 4.44
N ALA A 18 9.53 22.35 4.27
CA ALA A 18 9.50 21.73 2.93
C ALA A 18 8.18 22.01 2.19
N LEU A 19 7.03 21.97 2.90
CA LEU A 19 5.72 22.34 2.33
C LEU A 19 5.69 23.82 1.91
N ILE A 20 6.19 24.73 2.73
CA ILE A 20 6.27 26.17 2.41
C ILE A 20 7.14 26.37 1.16
N LYS A 21 8.29 25.69 1.09
CA LYS A 21 9.17 25.77 -0.09
C LYS A 21 8.48 25.22 -1.33
N LEU A 22 7.83 24.08 -1.25
CA LEU A 22 7.12 23.44 -2.36
C LEU A 22 5.97 24.32 -2.86
N GLU A 23 5.16 24.86 -1.98
CA GLU A 23 4.09 25.80 -2.32
C GLU A 23 4.62 27.04 -3.04
N LYS A 24 5.72 27.63 -2.53
CA LYS A 24 6.36 28.77 -3.19
C LYS A 24 6.81 28.43 -4.61
N GLU A 25 7.45 27.26 -4.81
CA GLU A 25 7.91 26.82 -6.13
C GLU A 25 6.73 26.60 -7.11
N ILE A 26 5.62 26.05 -6.64
CA ILE A 26 4.41 25.86 -7.44
C ILE A 26 3.77 27.19 -7.82
N ASN A 27 3.61 28.10 -6.84
CA ASN A 27 2.95 29.41 -7.05
C ASN A 27 3.76 30.29 -8.02
N ILE A 28 5.10 30.30 -7.95
CA ILE A 28 5.97 31.04 -8.88
C ILE A 28 5.73 30.59 -10.33
N ARG A 29 5.36 29.32 -10.56
CA ARG A 29 5.06 28.73 -11.87
C ARG A 29 3.58 28.80 -12.24
N GLY A 30 2.78 29.55 -11.49
CA GLY A 30 1.35 29.76 -11.76
C GLY A 30 0.44 28.59 -11.38
N GLY A 31 0.90 27.64 -10.56
CA GLY A 31 0.08 26.57 -10.00
C GLY A 31 -0.67 27.00 -8.74
N ILE A 32 -1.68 26.22 -8.35
CA ILE A 32 -2.48 26.42 -7.12
C ILE A 32 -2.24 25.24 -6.18
N CYS A 33 -2.17 25.52 -4.86
CA CYS A 33 -1.96 24.51 -3.84
C CYS A 33 -3.06 24.51 -2.78
N TYR A 34 -3.55 23.30 -2.44
CA TYR A 34 -4.25 22.99 -1.19
C TYR A 34 -3.31 22.18 -0.29
N LYS A 35 -3.51 22.24 1.03
CA LYS A 35 -2.61 21.59 2.00
C LYS A 35 -3.37 20.87 3.09
N SER A 36 -2.83 19.71 3.51
CA SER A 36 -3.26 19.00 4.71
C SER A 36 -2.05 18.43 5.46
N PHE A 37 -2.24 18.18 6.75
CA PHE A 37 -1.28 17.49 7.60
C PHE A 37 -1.91 16.19 8.11
N GLY A 38 -1.19 15.08 7.96
CA GLY A 38 -1.65 13.75 8.38
C GLY A 38 -2.58 13.10 7.36
N TYR A 39 -3.86 12.98 7.67
CA TYR A 39 -4.86 12.32 6.82
C TYR A 39 -5.47 13.28 5.79
N ILE A 40 -5.85 12.72 4.65
CA ILE A 40 -6.65 13.43 3.65
C ILE A 40 -8.12 13.35 4.08
N GLN A 41 -8.75 14.51 4.26
CA GLN A 41 -10.19 14.57 4.48
C GLN A 41 -10.90 14.63 3.14
N LEU A 42 -11.71 13.61 2.85
CA LEU A 42 -12.43 13.51 1.57
C LEU A 42 -13.64 14.42 1.50
N LYS A 43 -14.18 14.85 2.66
CA LYS A 43 -15.29 15.80 2.69
C LYS A 43 -14.81 17.13 2.10
N ASP A 44 -15.50 17.58 1.05
CA ASP A 44 -15.16 18.80 0.30
C ASP A 44 -13.75 18.79 -0.32
N PHE A 45 -13.24 17.59 -0.70
CA PHE A 45 -11.94 17.47 -1.32
C PHE A 45 -11.92 18.23 -2.67
N PRO A 46 -10.93 19.12 -2.88
CA PRO A 46 -10.88 19.95 -4.08
C PRO A 46 -10.56 19.12 -5.32
N SER A 47 -11.02 19.57 -6.48
CA SER A 47 -10.55 19.02 -7.76
C SER A 47 -9.09 19.40 -7.97
N VAL A 48 -8.20 18.41 -8.08
CA VAL A 48 -6.76 18.63 -8.25
C VAL A 48 -6.19 17.70 -9.32
N ASP A 49 -5.12 18.15 -9.97
CA ASP A 49 -4.45 17.36 -11.02
C ASP A 49 -3.49 16.32 -10.43
N CYS A 50 -2.99 16.56 -9.21
CA CYS A 50 -2.00 15.69 -8.58
C CYS A 50 -1.98 15.87 -7.07
N VAL A 51 -1.72 14.78 -6.34
CA VAL A 51 -1.38 14.80 -4.90
C VAL A 51 0.12 14.64 -4.72
N ILE A 52 0.72 15.52 -3.92
CA ILE A 52 2.14 15.47 -3.58
C ILE A 52 2.29 15.17 -2.09
N THR A 53 2.89 14.03 -1.75
CA THR A 53 3.12 13.64 -0.36
C THR A 53 4.55 13.97 0.08
N LEU A 54 4.70 14.54 1.27
CA LEU A 54 5.98 14.80 1.91
C LEU A 54 6.12 13.92 3.16
N GLY A 55 6.98 12.90 3.04
CA GLY A 55 7.13 11.92 4.12
C GLY A 55 8.00 10.75 3.73
N GLY A 56 7.60 9.55 4.10
CA GLY A 56 8.15 8.28 3.62
C GLY A 56 7.10 7.51 2.81
N ASP A 57 7.42 6.24 2.49
CA ASP A 57 6.48 5.37 1.77
C ASP A 57 5.13 5.25 2.48
N GLY A 58 5.09 5.16 3.82
CA GLY A 58 3.82 5.08 4.57
C GLY A 58 2.89 6.29 4.35
N THR A 59 3.43 7.52 4.20
CA THR A 59 2.62 8.69 3.89
C THR A 59 2.01 8.59 2.49
N LEU A 60 2.78 8.08 1.53
CA LEU A 60 2.31 7.87 0.16
C LEU A 60 1.27 6.75 0.09
N ILE A 61 1.50 5.62 0.78
CA ILE A 61 0.58 4.47 0.82
C ILE A 61 -0.78 4.90 1.37
N ARG A 62 -0.79 5.63 2.48
CA ARG A 62 -2.02 6.17 3.08
C ARG A 62 -2.76 7.09 2.12
N ALA A 63 -2.07 8.06 1.53
CA ALA A 63 -2.65 8.96 0.54
C ALA A 63 -3.21 8.18 -0.67
N ALA A 64 -2.52 7.15 -1.13
CA ALA A 64 -2.99 6.29 -2.21
C ALA A 64 -4.31 5.61 -1.86
N ARG A 65 -4.43 5.01 -0.67
CA ARG A 65 -5.70 4.42 -0.22
C ARG A 65 -6.84 5.43 -0.19
N ASP A 66 -6.55 6.63 0.36
CA ASP A 66 -7.58 7.66 0.54
C ASP A 66 -8.14 8.14 -0.80
N ILE A 67 -7.31 8.31 -1.85
CA ILE A 67 -7.71 9.02 -3.07
C ILE A 67 -7.70 8.20 -4.36
N SER A 68 -7.23 6.95 -4.37
CA SER A 68 -7.14 6.15 -5.61
C SER A 68 -8.50 6.00 -6.31
N HIS A 69 -9.60 5.95 -5.56
CA HIS A 69 -10.96 5.91 -6.11
C HIS A 69 -11.34 7.18 -6.88
N LEU A 70 -10.61 8.30 -6.71
CA LEU A 70 -10.79 9.54 -7.45
C LEU A 70 -9.97 9.57 -8.76
N GLY A 71 -9.10 8.58 -8.99
CA GLY A 71 -8.23 8.51 -10.18
C GLY A 71 -7.13 9.57 -10.22
N ILE A 72 -6.85 10.26 -9.10
CA ILE A 72 -5.86 11.33 -9.02
C ILE A 72 -4.47 10.73 -8.84
N PRO A 73 -3.48 11.08 -9.69
CA PRO A 73 -2.13 10.57 -9.57
C PRO A 73 -1.37 11.18 -8.39
N ILE A 74 -0.42 10.41 -7.85
CA ILE A 74 0.32 10.74 -6.63
C ILE A 74 1.81 10.72 -6.89
N ILE A 75 2.54 11.66 -6.29
CA ILE A 75 4.00 11.64 -6.21
C ILE A 75 4.47 11.82 -4.77
N GLY A 76 5.52 11.08 -4.38
CA GLY A 76 6.12 11.16 -3.04
C GLY A 76 7.48 11.85 -3.03
N ILE A 77 7.65 12.81 -2.12
CA ILE A 77 8.94 13.40 -1.74
C ILE A 77 9.40 12.75 -0.46
N ASN A 78 10.53 12.06 -0.52
CA ASN A 78 11.11 11.42 0.66
C ASN A 78 11.83 12.46 1.54
N MET A 79 11.43 12.52 2.79
CA MET A 79 12.02 13.41 3.81
C MET A 79 12.91 12.64 4.81
N GLY A 80 13.36 11.45 4.44
CA GLY A 80 14.20 10.59 5.30
C GLY A 80 14.98 9.55 4.51
N HIS A 81 14.92 8.28 4.95
CA HIS A 81 15.57 7.18 4.26
C HIS A 81 14.87 6.82 2.94
N LEU A 82 15.65 6.50 1.92
CA LEU A 82 15.17 6.13 0.59
C LEU A 82 14.09 5.03 0.65
N GLY A 83 12.87 5.38 0.20
CA GLY A 83 11.74 4.45 0.03
C GLY A 83 11.81 3.66 -1.27
N TYR A 84 10.83 2.78 -1.48
CA TYR A 84 10.61 2.08 -2.76
C TYR A 84 9.64 2.84 -3.67
N LEU A 85 8.74 3.65 -3.09
CA LEU A 85 7.65 4.30 -3.80
C LEU A 85 7.92 5.76 -4.09
N THR A 86 8.63 6.45 -3.20
CA THR A 86 8.94 7.88 -3.33
C THR A 86 9.88 8.15 -4.52
N SER A 87 9.55 9.17 -5.31
CA SER A 87 10.27 9.50 -6.55
C SER A 87 11.42 10.50 -6.37
N ILE A 88 11.44 11.25 -5.27
CA ILE A 88 12.44 12.28 -4.96
C ILE A 88 13.01 12.07 -3.57
N ASN A 89 14.33 12.18 -3.47
CA ASN A 89 15.06 11.88 -2.23
C ASN A 89 15.63 13.12 -1.53
N LYS A 90 15.49 14.32 -2.10
CA LYS A 90 16.08 15.54 -1.53
C LYS A 90 15.25 16.77 -1.85
N ALA A 91 15.14 17.66 -0.86
CA ALA A 91 14.45 18.94 -1.02
C ALA A 91 15.07 19.86 -2.10
N LYS A 92 16.31 19.61 -2.54
CA LYS A 92 16.95 20.36 -3.62
C LYS A 92 16.37 20.06 -5.01
N ASP A 93 15.73 18.89 -5.18
CA ASP A 93 15.16 18.45 -6.45
C ASP A 93 13.70 18.90 -6.63
N ILE A 94 13.14 19.66 -5.66
CA ILE A 94 11.75 20.13 -5.68
C ILE A 94 11.48 21.03 -6.91
N SER A 95 12.36 21.97 -7.21
CA SER A 95 12.18 22.89 -8.34
C SER A 95 12.06 22.12 -9.66
N TYR A 96 12.98 21.19 -9.92
CA TYR A 96 12.96 20.30 -11.08
C TYR A 96 11.68 19.44 -11.15
N MET A 97 11.22 18.89 -10.02
CA MET A 97 9.97 18.15 -9.99
C MET A 97 8.78 19.02 -10.37
N VAL A 98 8.70 20.25 -9.83
CA VAL A 98 7.60 21.16 -10.12
C VAL A 98 7.58 21.54 -11.60
N ASP A 99 8.75 21.79 -12.22
CA ASP A 99 8.85 22.05 -13.67
C ASP A 99 8.23 20.90 -14.49
N ILE A 100 8.59 19.65 -14.17
CA ILE A 100 8.06 18.46 -14.84
C ILE A 100 6.54 18.32 -14.62
N LEU A 101 6.05 18.54 -13.40
CA LEU A 101 4.62 18.42 -13.08
C LEU A 101 3.77 19.49 -13.78
N ILE A 102 4.26 20.72 -13.87
CA ILE A 102 3.57 21.83 -14.56
C ILE A 102 3.49 21.58 -16.06
N ASN A 103 4.55 21.01 -16.65
CA ASN A 103 4.66 20.76 -18.08
C ASN A 103 4.08 19.41 -18.54
N ASP A 104 3.54 18.59 -17.64
CA ASP A 104 3.07 17.22 -17.91
C ASP A 104 4.15 16.27 -18.49
N GLU A 105 5.41 16.48 -18.13
CA GLU A 105 6.56 15.71 -18.62
C GLU A 105 6.88 14.50 -17.74
N TYR A 106 5.86 13.77 -17.31
CA TYR A 106 5.97 12.62 -16.40
C TYR A 106 5.24 11.39 -16.94
N PHE A 107 5.48 10.25 -16.29
CA PHE A 107 4.77 9.00 -16.56
C PHE A 107 3.90 8.64 -15.36
N ILE A 108 2.75 8.02 -15.63
CA ILE A 108 1.93 7.43 -14.57
C ILE A 108 2.12 5.91 -14.60
N GLU A 109 2.56 5.37 -13.49
CA GLU A 109 2.68 3.92 -13.27
C GLU A 109 1.52 3.45 -12.41
N ASN A 110 0.60 2.70 -13.01
CA ASN A 110 -0.55 2.16 -12.31
C ASN A 110 -0.13 0.96 -11.46
N ARG A 111 -0.38 1.05 -10.16
CA ARG A 111 -0.14 -0.01 -9.18
C ARG A 111 -1.44 -0.70 -8.85
N MET A 112 -1.50 -2.01 -9.03
CA MET A 112 -2.65 -2.78 -8.59
C MET A 112 -2.82 -2.67 -7.09
N MET A 113 -4.06 -2.74 -6.64
CA MET A 113 -4.43 -2.79 -5.22
C MET A 113 -5.21 -4.08 -4.96
N ILE A 114 -5.29 -4.50 -3.70
CA ILE A 114 -6.11 -5.61 -3.24
C ILE A 114 -7.35 -5.07 -2.56
N SER A 115 -8.50 -5.60 -2.93
CA SER A 115 -9.75 -5.45 -2.16
C SER A 115 -9.84 -6.62 -1.18
N ALA A 116 -9.98 -6.31 0.11
CA ALA A 116 -10.14 -7.27 1.20
C ALA A 116 -11.50 -7.06 1.85
N THR A 117 -12.42 -7.98 1.60
CA THR A 117 -13.82 -7.93 2.07
C THR A 117 -14.04 -8.92 3.18
N VAL A 118 -14.46 -8.45 4.35
CA VAL A 118 -14.94 -9.31 5.44
C VAL A 118 -16.41 -9.65 5.17
N ILE A 119 -16.69 -10.94 5.05
CA ILE A 119 -18.04 -11.50 4.91
C ILE A 119 -18.44 -12.06 6.25
N ARG A 120 -19.49 -11.51 6.85
CA ARG A 120 -20.06 -11.92 8.14
C ARG A 120 -21.52 -12.32 7.96
N GLU A 121 -21.88 -13.51 8.45
CA GLU A 121 -23.25 -14.06 8.28
C GLU A 121 -23.72 -14.06 6.81
N GLY A 122 -22.81 -14.34 5.89
CA GLY A 122 -23.09 -14.40 4.46
C GLY A 122 -23.31 -13.04 3.79
N LYS A 123 -23.01 -11.92 4.47
CA LYS A 123 -23.13 -10.57 3.93
C LYS A 123 -21.80 -9.83 4.02
N GLU A 124 -21.57 -8.92 3.08
CA GLU A 124 -20.45 -7.98 3.18
C GLU A 124 -20.59 -7.11 4.43
N PHE A 125 -19.62 -7.23 5.34
CA PHE A 125 -19.55 -6.45 6.57
C PHE A 125 -18.68 -5.20 6.39
N LYS A 126 -17.51 -5.37 5.80
CA LYS A 126 -16.54 -4.28 5.58
C LYS A 126 -15.60 -4.64 4.45
N THR A 127 -15.38 -3.69 3.55
CA THR A 127 -14.36 -3.78 2.51
C THR A 127 -13.27 -2.75 2.76
N LEU A 128 -12.01 -3.19 2.72
CA LEU A 128 -10.81 -2.38 2.82
C LEU A 128 -9.97 -2.56 1.56
N THR A 129 -9.17 -1.55 1.21
CA THR A 129 -8.29 -1.60 0.04
C THR A 129 -6.84 -1.43 0.47
N ALA A 130 -5.94 -2.27 -0.05
CA ALA A 130 -4.52 -2.24 0.25
C ALA A 130 -3.69 -1.95 -1.00
N LEU A 131 -2.69 -1.09 -0.90
CA LEU A 131 -1.67 -0.88 -1.92
C LEU A 131 -0.54 -1.92 -1.79
N ASN A 132 -0.11 -2.22 -0.56
CA ASN A 132 0.90 -3.23 -0.30
C ASN A 132 0.29 -4.58 0.02
N GLU A 133 -0.37 -4.72 1.16
CA GLU A 133 -0.85 -6.03 1.64
C GLU A 133 -2.06 -5.93 2.56
N ALA A 134 -2.83 -7.02 2.57
CA ALA A 134 -3.79 -7.37 3.60
C ALA A 134 -3.21 -8.48 4.48
N VAL A 135 -3.19 -8.26 5.77
CA VAL A 135 -2.62 -9.18 6.77
C VAL A 135 -3.73 -9.66 7.69
N ILE A 136 -3.90 -10.97 7.80
CA ILE A 136 -4.71 -11.56 8.85
C ILE A 136 -3.76 -12.03 9.94
N THR A 137 -3.92 -11.52 11.15
CA THR A 137 -3.01 -11.78 12.25
C THR A 137 -3.76 -12.08 13.54
N ARG A 138 -3.12 -12.81 14.44
CA ARG A 138 -3.57 -12.99 15.82
C ARG A 138 -3.36 -11.72 16.63
N ARG A 139 -4.25 -11.42 17.56
CA ARG A 139 -4.09 -10.33 18.53
C ARG A 139 -3.42 -10.77 19.82
N GLU A 140 -3.44 -12.07 20.12
CA GLU A 140 -2.91 -12.65 21.36
C GLU A 140 -1.50 -13.24 21.10
N VAL A 141 -0.51 -12.81 21.87
CA VAL A 141 0.92 -13.07 21.63
C VAL A 141 1.28 -14.56 21.58
N LEU A 142 0.63 -15.42 22.37
CA LEU A 142 1.00 -16.84 22.49
C LEU A 142 0.01 -17.82 21.85
N LYS A 143 -1.03 -17.32 21.18
CA LYS A 143 -1.99 -18.16 20.47
C LYS A 143 -1.68 -18.20 18.98
N THR A 144 -1.77 -19.38 18.39
CA THR A 144 -1.55 -19.57 16.96
C THR A 144 -2.80 -19.21 16.18
N LEU A 145 -2.66 -18.50 15.07
CA LEU A 145 -3.70 -18.36 14.06
C LEU A 145 -3.83 -19.69 13.30
N ARG A 146 -5.04 -20.21 13.18
CA ARG A 146 -5.37 -21.30 12.25
C ARG A 146 -6.41 -20.82 11.26
N CYS A 147 -6.08 -20.92 9.99
CA CYS A 147 -6.96 -20.51 8.92
C CYS A 147 -6.89 -21.47 7.73
N ASN A 148 -8.03 -21.66 7.07
CA ASN A 148 -8.14 -22.39 5.83
C ASN A 148 -8.14 -21.42 4.66
N VAL A 149 -7.31 -21.69 3.67
CA VAL A 149 -7.19 -20.87 2.45
C VAL A 149 -7.80 -21.63 1.30
N TYR A 150 -8.62 -20.95 0.51
CA TYR A 150 -9.25 -21.44 -0.70
C TYR A 150 -8.94 -20.49 -1.86
N ILE A 151 -8.79 -21.04 -3.06
CA ILE A 151 -8.57 -20.30 -4.30
C ILE A 151 -9.64 -20.71 -5.28
N GLU A 152 -10.45 -19.76 -5.75
CA GLU A 152 -11.60 -20.04 -6.63
C GLU A 152 -12.56 -21.09 -6.06
N GLY A 153 -12.65 -21.18 -4.72
CA GLY A 153 -13.45 -22.18 -4.01
C GLY A 153 -12.73 -23.50 -3.74
N ASP A 154 -11.61 -23.79 -4.37
CA ASP A 154 -10.82 -24.98 -4.14
C ASP A 154 -9.95 -24.83 -2.87
N PHE A 155 -9.99 -25.83 -2.00
CA PHE A 155 -9.17 -25.85 -0.80
C PHE A 155 -7.68 -25.95 -1.15
N LEU A 156 -6.90 -24.93 -0.72
CA LEU A 156 -5.46 -24.93 -0.89
C LEU A 156 -4.76 -25.62 0.30
N ASN A 157 -4.95 -25.10 1.51
CA ASN A 157 -4.25 -25.60 2.70
C ASN A 157 -4.84 -25.00 3.98
N GLU A 158 -4.59 -25.68 5.12
CA GLU A 158 -4.71 -25.11 6.46
C GLU A 158 -3.35 -24.54 6.89
N TYR A 159 -3.33 -23.27 7.27
CA TYR A 159 -2.15 -22.59 7.82
C TYR A 159 -2.25 -22.50 9.34
N SER A 160 -1.14 -22.84 10.01
CA SER A 160 -0.93 -22.65 11.45
C SER A 160 0.29 -21.77 11.63
N SER A 161 0.08 -20.48 11.95
CA SER A 161 1.10 -19.43 11.88
C SER A 161 0.78 -18.26 12.80
N ASP A 162 1.63 -17.26 12.89
CA ASP A 162 1.33 -16.00 13.57
C ASP A 162 0.36 -15.12 12.77
N GLY A 163 0.34 -15.30 11.47
CA GLY A 163 -0.52 -14.60 10.53
C GLY A 163 -0.33 -15.07 9.10
N ILE A 164 -1.12 -14.52 8.19
CA ILE A 164 -1.01 -14.74 6.76
C ILE A 164 -1.10 -13.39 6.02
N ILE A 165 -0.21 -13.19 5.09
CA ILE A 165 -0.13 -11.98 4.25
C ILE A 165 -0.67 -12.32 2.86
N VAL A 166 -1.56 -11.48 2.34
CA VAL A 166 -1.88 -11.45 0.91
C VAL A 166 -1.37 -10.11 0.37
N SER A 167 -0.36 -10.16 -0.49
CA SER A 167 0.38 -8.99 -0.95
C SER A 167 0.22 -8.74 -2.43
N THR A 168 0.26 -7.47 -2.81
CA THR A 168 0.45 -7.01 -4.20
C THR A 168 1.93 -7.14 -4.60
N PRO A 169 2.27 -6.99 -5.89
CA PRO A 169 3.67 -6.85 -6.31
C PRO A 169 4.36 -5.63 -5.68
N THR A 170 3.62 -4.54 -5.45
CA THR A 170 4.15 -3.36 -4.74
C THR A 170 4.55 -3.72 -3.31
N GLY A 171 3.68 -4.43 -2.58
CA GLY A 171 3.92 -4.90 -1.21
C GLY A 171 4.94 -6.03 -1.09
N SER A 172 5.34 -6.64 -2.22
CA SER A 172 6.35 -7.72 -2.20
C SER A 172 7.67 -7.30 -1.54
N THR A 173 7.98 -6.00 -1.54
CA THR A 173 9.16 -5.40 -0.89
C THR A 173 8.87 -4.81 0.49
N ALA A 174 7.65 -4.97 1.03
CA ALA A 174 7.22 -4.51 2.36
C ALA A 174 7.19 -5.67 3.37
N TYR A 175 6.11 -5.87 4.10
CA TYR A 175 6.03 -6.92 5.12
C TYR A 175 6.18 -8.33 4.53
N ASN A 176 5.70 -8.55 3.30
CA ASN A 176 5.92 -9.80 2.58
C ASN A 176 7.41 -10.19 2.53
N LEU A 177 8.32 -9.24 2.25
CA LEU A 177 9.76 -9.49 2.20
C LEU A 177 10.29 -9.91 3.57
N SER A 178 9.88 -9.23 4.64
CA SER A 178 10.28 -9.55 6.02
C SER A 178 9.78 -10.93 6.46
N ALA A 179 8.64 -11.38 5.94
CA ALA A 179 8.09 -12.70 6.17
C ALA A 179 8.73 -13.81 5.30
N GLY A 180 9.73 -13.46 4.47
CA GLY A 180 10.43 -14.40 3.58
C GLY A 180 9.74 -14.66 2.24
N GLY A 181 8.80 -13.81 1.84
CA GLY A 181 8.17 -13.85 0.53
C GLY A 181 9.09 -13.34 -0.59
N PRO A 182 8.83 -13.72 -1.85
CA PRO A 182 9.63 -13.30 -2.99
C PRO A 182 9.39 -11.83 -3.34
N ILE A 183 10.39 -11.23 -3.99
CA ILE A 183 10.27 -9.90 -4.61
C ILE A 183 9.64 -10.09 -5.99
N ILE A 184 8.60 -9.32 -6.27
CA ILE A 184 7.89 -9.32 -7.56
C ILE A 184 8.01 -7.94 -8.21
N GLU A 185 8.18 -7.91 -9.53
CA GLU A 185 8.18 -6.66 -10.28
C GLU A 185 6.83 -5.94 -10.13
N PRO A 186 6.81 -4.66 -9.74
CA PRO A 186 5.58 -3.94 -9.42
C PRO A 186 4.55 -3.82 -10.55
N SER A 187 4.99 -3.96 -11.80
CA SER A 187 4.12 -3.95 -12.99
C SER A 187 3.41 -5.28 -13.25
N SER A 188 3.80 -6.34 -12.53
CA SER A 188 3.21 -7.67 -12.68
C SER A 188 1.77 -7.72 -12.14
N LYS A 189 0.94 -8.58 -12.74
CA LYS A 189 -0.43 -8.86 -12.28
C LYS A 189 -0.47 -10.16 -11.48
N MET A 190 -0.01 -10.08 -10.24
CA MET A 190 0.11 -11.23 -9.34
C MET A 190 -0.31 -10.87 -7.92
N MET A 191 -0.75 -11.87 -7.17
CA MET A 191 -0.94 -11.81 -5.72
C MET A 191 -0.05 -12.85 -5.05
N LEU A 192 0.45 -12.53 -3.87
CA LEU A 192 1.30 -13.39 -3.08
C LEU A 192 0.58 -13.79 -1.80
N ILE A 193 0.62 -15.07 -1.45
CA ILE A 193 0.19 -15.57 -0.14
C ILE A 193 1.45 -15.96 0.62
N THR A 194 1.73 -15.31 1.74
CA THR A 194 2.92 -15.57 2.56
C THR A 194 2.54 -15.78 4.02
N PRO A 195 2.77 -16.97 4.59
CA PRO A 195 2.54 -17.20 6.01
C PRO A 195 3.62 -16.51 6.86
N ILE A 196 3.22 -15.99 8.04
CA ILE A 196 4.12 -15.37 9.01
C ILE A 196 4.49 -16.41 10.06
N CYS A 197 5.77 -16.75 10.21
CA CYS A 197 6.28 -17.72 11.17
C CYS A 197 5.45 -19.03 11.20
N PRO A 198 5.27 -19.73 10.05
CA PRO A 198 4.48 -20.93 10.00
C PRO A 198 5.12 -22.05 10.83
N HIS A 199 4.28 -22.87 11.49
CA HIS A 199 4.74 -24.01 12.30
C HIS A 199 5.17 -25.19 11.43
N ALA A 200 4.66 -25.31 10.20
CA ALA A 200 5.04 -26.38 9.28
C ALA A 200 6.16 -25.89 8.36
N LEU A 201 7.31 -26.57 8.36
CA LEU A 201 8.48 -26.23 7.56
C LEU A 201 8.24 -26.31 6.04
N SER A 202 7.21 -27.02 5.60
CA SER A 202 6.83 -27.15 4.19
C SER A 202 6.00 -25.98 3.65
N GLN A 203 5.45 -25.13 4.51
CA GLN A 203 4.66 -23.98 4.09
C GLN A 203 5.54 -22.90 3.50
N ARG A 204 5.29 -22.54 2.26
CA ARG A 204 6.04 -21.54 1.48
C ARG A 204 5.10 -20.48 0.95
N SER A 205 5.66 -19.35 0.56
CA SER A 205 4.94 -18.33 -0.18
C SER A 205 4.47 -18.87 -1.53
N ILE A 206 3.26 -18.52 -1.92
CA ILE A 206 2.64 -18.91 -3.18
C ILE A 206 2.37 -17.66 -3.98
N VAL A 207 2.70 -17.68 -5.27
CA VAL A 207 2.43 -16.61 -6.22
C VAL A 207 1.31 -17.04 -7.15
N LEU A 208 0.28 -16.21 -7.28
CA LEU A 208 -0.91 -16.47 -8.07
C LEU A 208 -1.15 -15.34 -9.06
N SER A 209 -1.90 -15.63 -10.14
CA SER A 209 -2.45 -14.56 -10.98
C SER A 209 -3.37 -13.65 -10.14
N SER A 210 -3.31 -12.35 -10.40
CA SER A 210 -4.19 -11.37 -9.73
C SER A 210 -5.69 -11.58 -10.03
N SER A 211 -6.00 -12.29 -11.11
CA SER A 211 -7.39 -12.64 -11.48
C SER A 211 -8.04 -13.66 -10.53
N LYS A 212 -7.28 -14.27 -9.61
CA LYS A 212 -7.79 -15.28 -8.68
C LYS A 212 -8.45 -14.63 -7.47
N VAL A 213 -9.53 -15.25 -6.99
CA VAL A 213 -10.19 -14.90 -5.74
C VAL A 213 -9.69 -15.82 -4.63
N ILE A 214 -9.21 -15.23 -3.55
CA ILE A 214 -8.71 -15.93 -2.37
C ILE A 214 -9.73 -15.78 -1.26
N HIS A 215 -10.16 -16.89 -0.65
CA HIS A 215 -11.00 -16.88 0.55
C HIS A 215 -10.22 -17.45 1.73
N ILE A 216 -10.28 -16.76 2.86
CA ILE A 216 -9.66 -17.21 4.10
C ILE A 216 -10.74 -17.31 5.15
N SER A 217 -10.94 -18.53 5.68
CA SER A 217 -11.86 -18.84 6.75
C SER A 217 -11.12 -19.35 7.99
N PHE A 218 -11.79 -19.40 9.12
CA PHE A 218 -11.15 -19.73 10.39
C PHE A 218 -11.71 -21.03 10.97
N SER A 219 -10.84 -21.83 11.61
CA SER A 219 -11.25 -23.04 12.29
C SER A 219 -11.88 -22.69 13.64
N ASP A 220 -13.09 -23.19 13.91
CA ASP A 220 -13.83 -23.00 15.17
C ASP A 220 -13.15 -23.63 16.40
N ARG A 221 -12.16 -24.50 16.17
CA ARG A 221 -11.48 -25.24 17.24
C ARG A 221 -10.63 -24.35 18.15
N ILE A 222 -10.26 -23.14 17.73
CA ILE A 222 -9.43 -22.22 18.50
C ILE A 222 -10.07 -20.84 18.50
N LYS A 223 -10.61 -20.45 19.64
CA LYS A 223 -11.06 -19.08 19.90
C LYS A 223 -9.86 -18.18 20.18
N SER A 224 -9.22 -17.65 19.16
CA SER A 224 -8.20 -16.61 19.28
C SER A 224 -8.72 -15.32 18.70
N ALA A 225 -8.49 -14.20 19.39
CA ALA A 225 -8.77 -12.89 18.84
C ALA A 225 -7.85 -12.65 17.62
N ARG A 226 -8.46 -12.21 16.52
CA ARG A 226 -7.77 -11.99 15.23
C ARG A 226 -8.29 -10.73 14.56
N GLU A 227 -7.50 -10.23 13.64
CA GLU A 227 -7.86 -9.04 12.89
C GLU A 227 -7.32 -9.11 11.46
N LEU A 228 -8.04 -8.43 10.54
CA LEU A 228 -7.57 -8.07 9.23
C LEU A 228 -6.97 -6.67 9.33
N VAL A 229 -5.72 -6.49 8.88
CA VAL A 229 -5.03 -5.21 8.83
C VAL A 229 -4.60 -4.95 7.40
N VAL A 230 -4.84 -3.74 6.87
CA VAL A 230 -4.39 -3.35 5.54
C VAL A 230 -3.32 -2.26 5.64
N ASP A 231 -2.22 -2.45 4.92
CA ASP A 231 -1.08 -1.54 4.84
C ASP A 231 -0.56 -1.07 6.22
N GLY A 232 -0.77 -1.88 7.26
CA GLY A 232 -0.35 -1.60 8.64
C GLY A 232 -1.08 -0.43 9.32
N ASP A 233 -2.22 0.02 8.81
CA ASP A 233 -2.90 1.23 9.27
C ASP A 233 -4.38 0.98 9.64
N GLU A 234 -5.21 0.51 8.72
CA GLU A 234 -6.61 0.21 8.99
C GLU A 234 -6.82 -1.24 9.40
N SER A 235 -7.68 -1.48 10.38
CA SER A 235 -7.97 -2.84 10.84
C SER A 235 -9.46 -3.11 11.08
N VAL A 236 -9.81 -4.39 11.00
CA VAL A 236 -11.14 -4.93 11.33
C VAL A 236 -10.97 -6.16 12.18
N SER A 237 -11.64 -6.19 13.34
CA SER A 237 -11.70 -7.39 14.18
C SER A 237 -12.53 -8.49 13.50
N LEU A 238 -11.99 -9.70 13.46
CA LEU A 238 -12.60 -10.86 12.82
C LEU A 238 -13.24 -11.80 13.84
N GLU A 239 -14.42 -12.31 13.52
CA GLU A 239 -15.16 -13.31 14.28
C GLU A 239 -14.92 -14.73 13.73
N ASN A 240 -15.37 -15.76 14.46
CA ASN A 240 -15.08 -17.15 14.09
C ASN A 240 -15.63 -17.55 12.72
N ASN A 241 -16.83 -17.10 12.38
CA ASN A 241 -17.53 -17.46 11.14
C ASN A 241 -17.31 -16.46 10.00
N ASP A 242 -16.45 -15.48 10.21
CA ASP A 242 -16.09 -14.56 9.14
C ASP A 242 -15.29 -15.27 8.05
N VAL A 243 -15.51 -14.86 6.83
CA VAL A 243 -14.67 -15.20 5.69
C VAL A 243 -14.07 -13.91 5.17
N VAL A 244 -12.76 -13.90 4.92
CA VAL A 244 -12.10 -12.78 4.26
C VAL A 244 -11.91 -13.15 2.80
N GLU A 245 -12.56 -12.41 1.91
CA GLU A 245 -12.36 -12.50 0.47
C GLU A 245 -11.33 -11.47 0.05
N LEU A 246 -10.32 -11.92 -0.73
CA LEU A 246 -9.27 -11.05 -1.26
C LEU A 246 -9.16 -11.24 -2.77
N ARG A 247 -9.17 -10.13 -3.50
CA ARG A 247 -9.05 -10.09 -4.96
C ARG A 247 -8.36 -8.82 -5.44
N GLU A 248 -7.96 -8.79 -6.71
CA GLU A 248 -7.55 -7.55 -7.36
C GLU A 248 -8.67 -6.51 -7.24
N SER A 249 -8.31 -5.31 -6.79
CA SER A 249 -9.24 -4.18 -6.74
C SER A 249 -9.50 -3.65 -8.15
N GLU A 250 -10.71 -3.16 -8.41
CA GLU A 250 -11.03 -2.41 -9.63
C GLU A 250 -10.32 -1.05 -9.65
N ILE A 251 -9.89 -0.57 -8.48
CA ILE A 251 -9.17 0.68 -8.29
C ILE A 251 -7.66 0.40 -8.31
N PHE A 252 -6.91 1.27 -8.94
CA PHE A 252 -5.45 1.26 -8.92
C PHE A 252 -4.89 2.60 -8.43
N ALA A 253 -3.69 2.59 -7.88
CA ALA A 253 -2.98 3.80 -7.49
C ALA A 253 -2.06 4.28 -8.63
N GLY A 254 -2.32 5.46 -9.16
CA GLY A 254 -1.47 6.10 -10.18
C GLY A 254 -0.26 6.77 -9.54
N LEU A 255 0.94 6.19 -9.66
CA LEU A 255 2.17 6.77 -9.16
C LEU A 255 2.91 7.55 -10.26
N ILE A 256 3.16 8.84 -10.02
CA ILE A 256 3.95 9.66 -10.94
C ILE A 256 5.43 9.30 -10.85
N LYS A 257 6.04 9.08 -12.01
CA LYS A 257 7.47 8.87 -12.21
C LYS A 257 8.05 9.97 -13.08
N LEU A 258 9.07 10.66 -12.58
CA LEU A 258 9.73 11.77 -13.30
C LEU A 258 10.68 11.28 -14.39
N LYS A 259 11.11 10.03 -14.31
CA LYS A 259 11.99 9.37 -15.31
C LYS A 259 11.56 7.92 -15.43
N LYS A 260 11.78 7.32 -16.59
CA LYS A 260 11.73 5.86 -16.73
C LYS A 260 12.85 5.27 -15.86
N GLY A 261 12.52 4.89 -14.64
CA GLY A 261 13.45 4.22 -13.71
C GLY A 261 13.36 2.71 -13.88
N SER A 262 14.50 2.03 -13.75
CA SER A 262 14.51 0.58 -13.68
C SER A 262 14.14 0.13 -12.27
N PHE A 263 13.18 -0.78 -12.13
CA PHE A 263 12.91 -1.51 -10.88
C PHE A 263 14.20 -2.14 -10.31
N LEU A 264 15.05 -2.65 -11.19
CA LEU A 264 16.34 -3.25 -10.83
C LEU A 264 17.31 -2.25 -10.19
N ASP A 265 17.28 -0.97 -10.60
CA ASP A 265 18.10 0.06 -9.98
C ASP A 265 17.66 0.33 -8.53
N ASN A 266 16.35 0.32 -8.27
CA ASN A 266 15.82 0.45 -6.91
C ASN A 266 16.23 -0.72 -6.02
N ILE A 267 16.12 -1.95 -6.53
CA ILE A 267 16.56 -3.15 -5.82
C ILE A 267 18.05 -3.07 -5.52
N ARG A 268 18.89 -2.83 -6.55
CA ARG A 268 20.35 -2.74 -6.41
C ARG A 268 20.76 -1.70 -5.37
N ASN A 269 20.14 -0.51 -5.42
CA ASN A 269 20.45 0.57 -4.48
C ASN A 269 20.05 0.25 -3.04
N LYS A 270 19.07 -0.63 -2.82
CA LYS A 270 18.65 -1.05 -1.48
C LYS A 270 19.43 -2.26 -0.97
N MET A 271 19.69 -3.24 -1.81
CA MET A 271 20.48 -4.44 -1.44
C MET A 271 21.95 -4.12 -1.15
N ASN A 272 22.52 -3.09 -1.80
CA ASN A 272 23.91 -2.67 -1.58
C ASN A 272 24.09 -1.74 -0.36
N ARG A 273 23.06 -1.49 0.42
CA ARG A 273 23.12 -0.66 1.64
C ARG A 273 23.06 -1.46 2.94
N ILE A 274 23.24 -2.79 2.87
CA ILE A 274 23.36 -3.68 4.01
C ILE A 274 24.85 -3.87 4.35
#